data_70173b6cd3213322caddc347c120e9e3
#
_entry.id   70173b6cd3213322caddc347c120e9e3
#
_cell.length_a   1.000
_cell.length_b   1.000
_cell.length_c   1.000
_cell.angle_alpha   90.00
_cell.angle_beta   90.00
_cell.angle_gamma   90.00
#
_symmetry.space_group_name_H-M   'P 1'
#
loop_
_entity.id
_entity.type
_entity.pdbx_description
1 polymer ?
#
loop_
_entity_poly.entity_id
_entity_poly.type
_entity_poly.pdbx_seq_one_letter_code
_entity_poly.pdbx_strand_id
1 'polypeptide(L)'
;SYTVRGYQCAESTAADGLTADFVYVENALPVDLLNVKGKIVLVNGFLRVPLYRSLMEAGAAAVVTMDGDIHDDLENTDLHQRKLRSALRTFGNAPAVQLRTVDAMEIVNKGASRAKVTVQNKNITLTSHNVIAEIKGTEHPEQIISFGAHYDSVEFSKGVYDNGAGSVI
;
A
#
# COMPACT_ATOMS: atom_id res chain seq x y z
N SER A 1 16.23 -14.76 -3.97
CA SER A 1 14.77 -14.54 -4.09
C SER A 1 14.25 -14.01 -2.78
N TYR A 2 13.33 -13.07 -2.83
CA TYR A 2 12.77 -12.39 -1.67
C TYR A 2 11.23 -12.48 -1.72
N THR A 3 10.61 -12.59 -0.55
CA THR A 3 9.14 -12.56 -0.44
C THR A 3 8.67 -11.11 -0.52
N VAL A 4 7.68 -10.86 -1.36
CA VAL A 4 7.03 -9.55 -1.50
C VAL A 4 5.53 -9.69 -1.32
N ARG A 5 4.86 -8.60 -0.96
CA ARG A 5 3.41 -8.53 -0.92
C ARG A 5 2.90 -7.51 -1.95
N GLY A 6 2.00 -7.94 -2.82
CA GLY A 6 1.40 -7.07 -3.82
C GLY A 6 0.48 -6.01 -3.20
N TYR A 7 0.53 -4.80 -3.73
CA TYR A 7 -0.49 -3.81 -3.43
C TYR A 7 -1.82 -4.22 -4.04
N GLN A 8 -2.88 -4.22 -3.25
CA GLN A 8 -4.24 -4.42 -3.78
C GLN A 8 -4.54 -3.37 -4.86
N CYS A 9 -5.25 -3.77 -5.89
CA CYS A 9 -5.64 -2.93 -7.02
C CYS A 9 -4.48 -2.39 -7.89
N ALA A 10 -3.22 -2.76 -7.61
CA ALA A 10 -2.12 -2.54 -8.53
C ALA A 10 -2.22 -3.52 -9.71
N GLU A 11 -1.54 -3.18 -10.81
CA GLU A 11 -1.47 -4.04 -11.99
C GLU A 11 -0.74 -5.35 -11.67
N SER A 12 -1.21 -6.44 -12.28
CA SER A 12 -0.49 -7.71 -12.24
C SER A 12 0.65 -7.69 -13.27
N THR A 13 1.74 -8.37 -12.95
CA THR A 13 2.76 -8.67 -13.97
C THR A 13 2.25 -9.78 -14.94
N ALA A 14 2.97 -10.03 -16.01
CA ALA A 14 2.82 -11.29 -16.73
C ALA A 14 3.12 -12.47 -15.79
N ALA A 15 2.65 -13.68 -16.15
CA ALA A 15 2.81 -14.87 -15.29
C ALA A 15 4.29 -15.20 -15.01
N ASP A 16 5.16 -14.91 -15.96
CA ASP A 16 6.60 -15.06 -15.84
C ASP A 16 7.29 -13.84 -15.18
N GLY A 17 6.53 -12.82 -14.80
CA GLY A 17 7.01 -11.61 -14.13
C GLY A 17 7.49 -10.51 -15.07
N LEU A 18 7.83 -9.37 -14.49
CA LEU A 18 8.44 -8.22 -15.14
C LEU A 18 9.93 -8.18 -14.78
N THR A 19 10.80 -8.23 -15.77
CA THR A 19 12.25 -8.09 -15.59
C THR A 19 12.71 -6.78 -16.21
N ALA A 20 13.40 -5.94 -15.42
CA ALA A 20 13.93 -4.67 -15.87
C ALA A 20 15.17 -4.26 -15.05
N ASP A 21 15.83 -3.18 -15.47
CA ASP A 21 16.84 -2.55 -14.64
C ASP A 21 16.22 -2.09 -13.33
N PHE A 22 17.03 -2.11 -12.29
CA PHE A 22 16.60 -1.80 -10.92
C PHE A 22 17.35 -0.58 -10.40
N VAL A 23 16.64 0.27 -9.67
CA VAL A 23 17.22 1.45 -9.03
C VAL A 23 16.57 1.70 -7.67
N TYR A 24 17.38 2.08 -6.70
CA TYR A 24 16.93 2.60 -5.42
C TYR A 24 16.95 4.14 -5.46
N VAL A 25 15.83 4.76 -5.16
CA VAL A 25 15.63 6.23 -5.28
C VAL A 25 15.32 6.89 -3.93
N GLU A 26 15.67 6.25 -2.84
CA GLU A 26 15.48 6.77 -1.49
C GLU A 26 14.07 7.34 -1.26
N ASN A 27 13.95 8.65 -1.15
CA ASN A 27 12.68 9.38 -0.94
C ASN A 27 12.10 9.96 -2.24
N ALA A 28 12.65 9.56 -3.39
CA ALA A 28 12.21 9.98 -4.72
C ALA A 28 12.22 11.51 -4.93
N LEU A 29 13.31 12.16 -4.53
CA LEU A 29 13.52 13.56 -4.88
C LEU A 29 13.62 13.71 -6.42
N PRO A 30 13.31 14.88 -7.00
CA PRO A 30 13.33 15.06 -8.44
C PRO A 30 14.65 14.63 -9.10
N VAL A 31 15.80 14.81 -8.44
CA VAL A 31 17.11 14.38 -8.94
C VAL A 31 17.23 12.87 -9.03
N ASP A 32 16.63 12.14 -8.08
CA ASP A 32 16.67 10.67 -8.03
C ASP A 32 15.83 10.03 -9.12
N LEU A 33 14.86 10.78 -9.65
CA LEU A 33 13.90 10.31 -10.66
C LEU A 33 14.37 10.51 -12.10
N LEU A 34 15.50 11.17 -12.35
CA LEU A 34 15.98 11.47 -13.69
C LEU A 34 16.21 10.23 -14.57
N ASN A 35 16.53 9.10 -13.98
CA ASN A 35 16.91 7.87 -14.68
C ASN A 35 16.03 6.65 -14.32
N VAL A 36 14.75 6.85 -14.00
CA VAL A 36 13.86 5.75 -13.58
C VAL A 36 12.98 5.18 -14.69
N LYS A 37 12.93 5.85 -15.85
CA LYS A 37 12.06 5.43 -16.97
C LYS A 37 12.31 3.97 -17.37
N GLY A 38 11.26 3.17 -17.34
CA GLY A 38 11.27 1.75 -17.69
C GLY A 38 11.94 0.84 -16.65
N LYS A 39 12.28 1.35 -15.48
CA LYS A 39 12.96 0.56 -14.43
C LYS A 39 12.00 0.09 -13.33
N ILE A 40 12.42 -0.92 -12.61
CA ILE A 40 11.84 -1.32 -11.32
C ILE A 40 12.47 -0.42 -10.26
N VAL A 41 11.64 0.32 -9.54
CA VAL A 41 12.09 1.37 -8.62
C VAL A 41 11.80 0.97 -7.19
N LEU A 42 12.85 0.91 -6.34
CA LEU A 42 12.71 0.78 -4.90
C LEU A 42 12.68 2.18 -4.28
N VAL A 43 11.71 2.42 -3.38
CA VAL A 43 11.53 3.70 -2.72
C VAL A 43 11.17 3.51 -1.24
N ASN A 44 11.60 4.46 -0.41
CA ASN A 44 11.23 4.51 1.01
C ASN A 44 9.75 4.92 1.19
N GLY A 45 9.11 4.33 2.18
CA GLY A 45 7.73 4.63 2.55
C GLY A 45 6.70 3.97 1.62
N PHE A 46 5.43 4.09 2.00
CA PHE A 46 4.34 3.52 1.21
C PHE A 46 3.75 4.55 0.22
N LEU A 47 3.06 4.05 -0.80
CA LEU A 47 2.57 4.88 -1.89
C LEU A 47 1.44 5.82 -1.45
N ARG A 48 1.75 7.11 -1.44
CA ARG A 48 0.82 8.24 -1.31
C ARG A 48 0.76 9.01 -2.62
N VAL A 49 -0.23 9.90 -2.75
CA VAL A 49 -0.47 10.63 -4.01
C VAL A 49 0.78 11.34 -4.55
N PRO A 50 1.50 12.17 -3.77
CA PRO A 50 2.67 12.87 -4.31
C PRO A 50 3.74 11.92 -4.83
N LEU A 51 4.11 10.91 -4.02
CA LEU A 51 5.14 9.95 -4.35
C LEU A 51 4.79 9.12 -5.59
N TYR A 52 3.58 8.53 -5.59
CA TYR A 52 3.16 7.67 -6.70
C TYR A 52 3.05 8.45 -8.01
N ARG A 53 2.49 9.66 -7.94
CA ARG A 53 2.43 10.56 -9.09
C ARG A 53 3.83 10.80 -9.69
N SER A 54 4.80 11.20 -8.87
CA SER A 54 6.16 11.47 -9.33
C SER A 54 6.81 10.26 -9.99
N LEU A 55 6.61 9.05 -9.42
CA LEU A 55 7.12 7.80 -9.99
C LEU A 55 6.47 7.48 -11.34
N MET A 56 5.17 7.66 -11.48
CA MET A 56 4.46 7.41 -12.75
C MET A 56 4.81 8.44 -13.83
N GLU A 57 4.88 9.71 -13.47
CA GLU A 57 5.33 10.79 -14.39
C GLU A 57 6.77 10.57 -14.86
N ALA A 58 7.65 10.04 -14.00
CA ALA A 58 9.01 9.66 -14.36
C ALA A 58 9.09 8.35 -15.18
N GLY A 59 7.99 7.62 -15.33
CA GLY A 59 7.88 6.42 -16.16
C GLY A 59 8.43 5.15 -15.53
N ALA A 60 8.35 4.98 -14.22
CA ALA A 60 8.69 3.72 -13.54
C ALA A 60 7.86 2.56 -14.10
N ALA A 61 8.49 1.41 -14.37
CA ALA A 61 7.84 0.22 -14.89
C ALA A 61 7.17 -0.63 -13.80
N ALA A 62 7.72 -0.63 -12.60
CA ALA A 62 7.15 -1.21 -11.40
C ALA A 62 7.70 -0.49 -10.17
N VAL A 63 6.95 -0.55 -9.07
CA VAL A 63 7.33 0.09 -7.81
C VAL A 63 7.47 -0.96 -6.72
N VAL A 64 8.58 -0.89 -6.01
CA VAL A 64 8.85 -1.66 -4.79
C VAL A 64 8.94 -0.67 -3.63
N THR A 65 8.21 -0.90 -2.56
CA THR A 65 8.25 -0.05 -1.36
C THR A 65 8.82 -0.81 -0.18
N MET A 66 9.43 -0.09 0.75
CA MET A 66 9.77 -0.53 2.08
C MET A 66 9.38 0.56 3.05
N ASP A 67 8.54 0.30 4.03
CA ASP A 67 8.07 1.33 4.94
C ASP A 67 8.30 1.05 6.42
N GLY A 68 8.58 -0.21 6.77
CA GLY A 68 8.97 -0.57 8.14
C GLY A 68 7.98 -0.12 9.22
N ASP A 69 6.69 0.01 8.87
CA ASP A 69 5.67 0.41 9.84
C ASP A 69 5.65 -0.57 11.02
N ILE A 70 5.51 -0.04 12.22
CA ILE A 70 5.45 -0.84 13.44
C ILE A 70 4.00 -1.25 13.69
N HIS A 71 3.78 -2.55 13.86
CA HIS A 71 2.52 -3.16 14.25
C HIS A 71 2.71 -4.09 15.45
N ASP A 72 1.62 -4.63 15.99
CA ASP A 72 1.66 -5.59 17.10
C ASP A 72 2.35 -6.91 16.71
N ASP A 73 2.32 -7.28 15.43
CA ASP A 73 3.03 -8.44 14.88
C ASP A 73 4.35 -7.98 14.25
N LEU A 74 5.41 -8.09 15.02
CA LEU A 74 6.76 -7.66 14.62
C LEU A 74 7.36 -8.52 13.49
N GLU A 75 6.90 -9.76 13.29
CA GLU A 75 7.41 -10.61 12.22
C GLU A 75 6.92 -10.18 10.84
N ASN A 76 5.72 -9.57 10.79
CA ASN A 76 5.05 -9.21 9.54
C ASN A 76 4.91 -7.70 9.34
N THR A 77 5.53 -6.92 10.18
CA THR A 77 5.38 -5.46 10.20
C THR A 77 5.69 -4.78 8.86
N ASP A 78 6.63 -5.34 8.09
CA ASP A 78 7.06 -4.81 6.78
C ASP A 78 6.26 -5.36 5.58
N LEU A 79 5.35 -6.32 5.80
CA LEU A 79 4.58 -6.96 4.73
C LEU A 79 3.07 -6.90 4.93
N HIS A 80 2.57 -5.93 5.64
CA HIS A 80 1.13 -5.75 5.82
C HIS A 80 0.43 -5.30 4.53
N GLN A 81 -0.87 -5.45 4.51
CA GLN A 81 -1.67 -5.22 3.31
C GLN A 81 -1.75 -3.72 2.96
N ARG A 82 -1.32 -3.37 1.77
CA ARG A 82 -1.44 -2.03 1.20
C ARG A 82 -2.37 -2.03 -0.01
N LYS A 83 -2.98 -0.89 -0.28
CA LYS A 83 -3.92 -0.71 -1.40
C LYS A 83 -3.50 0.47 -2.26
N LEU A 84 -3.42 0.25 -3.56
CA LEU A 84 -3.28 1.33 -4.52
C LEU A 84 -4.66 1.95 -4.76
N ARG A 85 -4.96 3.03 -4.04
CA ARG A 85 -6.27 3.70 -4.07
C ARG A 85 -6.58 4.26 -5.46
N SER A 86 -7.86 4.41 -5.79
CA SER A 86 -8.31 4.92 -7.11
C SER A 86 -7.69 6.27 -7.47
N ALA A 87 -7.56 7.17 -6.50
CA ALA A 87 -6.91 8.47 -6.70
C ALA A 87 -5.45 8.37 -7.17
N LEU A 88 -4.71 7.32 -6.75
CA LEU A 88 -3.35 7.09 -7.23
C LEU A 88 -3.35 6.59 -8.67
N ARG A 89 -4.27 5.67 -8.98
CA ARG A 89 -4.36 5.05 -10.31
C ARG A 89 -4.71 6.02 -11.45
N THR A 90 -5.15 7.24 -11.12
CA THR A 90 -5.34 8.31 -12.12
C THR A 90 -4.04 8.76 -12.78
N PHE A 91 -2.88 8.54 -12.14
CA PHE A 91 -1.56 8.88 -12.67
C PHE A 91 -0.92 7.73 -13.45
N GLY A 92 -1.54 6.59 -13.50
CA GLY A 92 -1.07 5.35 -14.11
C GLY A 92 -1.32 4.16 -13.20
N ASN A 93 -1.22 2.97 -13.75
CA ASN A 93 -1.33 1.74 -12.99
C ASN A 93 -0.14 0.84 -13.32
N ALA A 94 0.72 0.61 -12.37
CA ALA A 94 1.91 -0.22 -12.50
C ALA A 94 1.91 -1.33 -11.44
N PRO A 95 2.60 -2.44 -11.67
CA PRO A 95 2.85 -3.42 -10.64
C PRO A 95 3.51 -2.76 -9.42
N ALA A 96 2.94 -2.98 -8.24
CA ALA A 96 3.47 -2.41 -7.00
C ALA A 96 3.50 -3.50 -5.91
N VAL A 97 4.63 -3.61 -5.25
CA VAL A 97 4.87 -4.60 -4.20
C VAL A 97 5.56 -3.97 -3.01
N GLN A 98 5.33 -4.55 -1.85
CA GLN A 98 6.03 -4.22 -0.63
C GLN A 98 7.09 -5.27 -0.35
N LEU A 99 8.26 -4.84 0.11
CA LEU A 99 9.42 -5.65 0.44
C LEU A 99 9.77 -5.39 1.91
N ARG A 100 10.27 -6.40 2.61
CA ARG A 100 10.79 -6.21 3.96
C ARG A 100 11.99 -5.27 3.96
N THR A 101 12.08 -4.41 4.95
CA THR A 101 13.18 -3.45 5.07
C THR A 101 14.54 -4.15 5.11
N VAL A 102 14.65 -5.28 5.83
CA VAL A 102 15.90 -6.06 5.88
C VAL A 102 16.32 -6.61 4.52
N ASP A 103 15.35 -7.07 3.73
CA ASP A 103 15.59 -7.59 2.38
C ASP A 103 15.98 -6.46 1.42
N ALA A 104 15.33 -5.29 1.54
CA ALA A 104 15.66 -4.10 0.77
C ALA A 104 17.09 -3.62 1.05
N MET A 105 17.49 -3.57 2.33
CA MET A 105 18.86 -3.23 2.73
C MET A 105 19.88 -4.19 2.13
N GLU A 106 19.59 -5.50 2.14
CA GLU A 106 20.46 -6.50 1.53
C GLU A 106 20.62 -6.29 0.01
N ILE A 107 19.52 -6.01 -0.70
CA ILE A 107 19.50 -5.78 -2.14
C ILE A 107 20.31 -4.52 -2.49
N VAL A 108 20.13 -3.44 -1.75
CA VAL A 108 20.88 -2.18 -1.95
C VAL A 108 22.34 -2.36 -1.66
N ASN A 109 22.70 -3.02 -0.54
CA ASN A 109 24.10 -3.28 -0.18
C ASN A 109 24.83 -4.18 -1.20
N LYS A 110 24.11 -5.07 -1.86
CA LYS A 110 24.67 -5.90 -2.95
C LYS A 110 24.84 -5.16 -4.26
N GLY A 111 24.41 -3.91 -4.35
CA GLY A 111 24.50 -3.12 -5.58
C GLY A 111 23.66 -3.69 -6.72
N ALA A 112 22.48 -4.21 -6.41
CA ALA A 112 21.61 -4.79 -7.43
C ALA A 112 21.27 -3.75 -8.51
N SER A 113 21.48 -4.09 -9.79
CA SER A 113 21.20 -3.24 -10.94
C SER A 113 20.07 -3.78 -11.84
N ARG A 114 19.59 -4.99 -11.56
CA ARG A 114 18.51 -5.64 -12.31
C ARG A 114 17.64 -6.45 -11.36
N ALA A 115 16.33 -6.41 -11.58
CA ALA A 115 15.37 -7.17 -10.78
C ALA A 115 14.31 -7.82 -11.65
N LYS A 116 13.66 -8.82 -11.07
CA LYS A 116 12.44 -9.43 -11.59
C LYS A 116 11.38 -9.38 -10.49
N VAL A 117 10.24 -8.80 -10.80
CA VAL A 117 9.06 -8.76 -9.92
C VAL A 117 7.97 -9.64 -10.51
N THR A 118 7.39 -10.50 -9.68
CA THR A 118 6.22 -11.31 -10.05
C THR A 118 5.12 -11.05 -9.03
N VAL A 119 4.00 -10.52 -9.47
CA VAL A 119 2.81 -10.26 -8.65
C VAL A 119 1.56 -10.52 -9.45
N GLN A 120 0.62 -11.25 -8.84
CA GLN A 120 -0.68 -11.56 -9.42
C GLN A 120 -1.77 -11.09 -8.45
N ASN A 121 -2.59 -10.15 -8.89
CA ASN A 121 -3.76 -9.67 -8.16
C ASN A 121 -5.03 -10.31 -8.74
N LYS A 122 -5.88 -10.84 -7.86
CA LYS A 122 -7.17 -11.40 -8.23
C LYS A 122 -8.28 -10.54 -7.63
N ASN A 123 -9.22 -10.13 -8.46
CA ASN A 123 -10.42 -9.47 -7.98
C ASN A 123 -11.35 -10.49 -7.32
N ILE A 124 -11.76 -10.20 -6.09
CA ILE A 124 -12.75 -10.98 -5.34
C ILE A 124 -13.87 -10.05 -4.90
N THR A 125 -15.08 -10.59 -4.81
CA THR A 125 -16.23 -9.89 -4.23
C THR A 125 -16.41 -10.39 -2.80
N LEU A 126 -16.46 -9.45 -1.86
CA LEU A 126 -16.70 -9.71 -0.46
C LEU A 126 -17.98 -9.02 -0.02
N THR A 127 -18.71 -9.64 0.89
CA THR A 127 -19.85 -9.02 1.57
C THR A 127 -19.37 -8.41 2.88
N SER A 128 -19.73 -7.16 3.11
CA SER A 128 -19.47 -6.45 4.36
C SER A 128 -20.78 -5.96 4.95
N HIS A 129 -20.83 -5.69 6.24
CA HIS A 129 -22.01 -5.26 6.96
C HIS A 129 -21.72 -3.98 7.75
N ASN A 130 -22.73 -3.12 7.83
CA ASN A 130 -22.78 -2.04 8.81
C ASN A 130 -23.81 -2.41 9.89
N VAL A 131 -23.49 -2.12 11.13
CA VAL A 131 -24.45 -2.23 12.24
C VAL A 131 -25.05 -0.85 12.43
N ILE A 132 -26.39 -0.76 12.37
CA ILE A 132 -27.12 0.49 12.52
C ILE A 132 -28.12 0.31 13.66
N ALA A 133 -28.12 1.26 14.59
CA ALA A 133 -29.13 1.37 15.64
C ALA A 133 -29.73 2.78 15.61
N GLU A 134 -31.01 2.89 15.89
CA GLU A 134 -31.74 4.17 15.91
C GLU A 134 -32.54 4.29 17.20
N ILE A 135 -32.46 5.45 17.81
CA ILE A 135 -33.35 5.89 18.89
C ILE A 135 -34.12 7.11 18.37
N LYS A 136 -35.42 6.96 18.19
CA LYS A 136 -36.27 8.06 17.71
C LYS A 136 -36.43 9.13 18.76
N GLY A 137 -36.22 10.38 18.36
CA GLY A 137 -36.53 11.55 19.17
C GLY A 137 -38.05 11.71 19.35
N THR A 138 -38.48 12.33 20.43
CA THR A 138 -39.89 12.60 20.72
C THR A 138 -40.34 14.01 20.40
N GLU A 139 -39.43 14.99 20.46
CA GLU A 139 -39.76 16.41 20.22
C GLU A 139 -39.51 16.83 18.77
N HIS A 140 -38.40 16.39 18.19
CA HIS A 140 -37.96 16.69 16.83
C HIS A 140 -37.55 15.44 16.08
N PRO A 141 -38.47 14.50 15.79
CA PRO A 141 -38.13 13.20 15.19
C PRO A 141 -37.59 13.30 13.75
N GLU A 142 -37.72 14.44 13.11
CA GLU A 142 -37.18 14.75 11.78
C GLU A 142 -35.68 15.16 11.82
N GLN A 143 -35.16 15.47 13.01
CA GLN A 143 -33.77 15.83 13.19
C GLN A 143 -32.98 14.60 13.59
N ILE A 144 -31.89 14.34 12.84
CA ILE A 144 -31.05 13.16 13.08
C ILE A 144 -29.68 13.62 13.55
N ILE A 145 -29.25 13.11 14.70
CA ILE A 145 -27.85 13.18 15.14
C ILE A 145 -27.24 11.81 14.92
N SER A 146 -26.16 11.75 14.12
CA SER A 146 -25.52 10.49 13.76
C SER A 146 -24.15 10.40 14.43
N PHE A 147 -23.90 9.25 15.07
CA PHE A 147 -22.58 8.86 15.57
C PHE A 147 -22.13 7.66 14.77
N GLY A 148 -20.86 7.62 14.39
CA GLY A 148 -20.33 6.50 13.63
C GLY A 148 -18.90 6.19 14.03
N ALA A 149 -18.59 4.89 14.08
CA ALA A 149 -17.25 4.39 14.27
C ALA A 149 -17.07 3.13 13.42
N HIS A 150 -15.88 2.94 12.83
CA HIS A 150 -15.58 1.68 12.18
C HIS A 150 -15.09 0.66 13.22
N TYR A 151 -15.41 -0.62 13.01
CA TYR A 151 -15.05 -1.70 13.91
C TYR A 151 -14.06 -2.72 13.32
N ASP A 152 -13.58 -2.43 12.11
CA ASP A 152 -12.46 -3.15 11.50
C ASP A 152 -11.12 -2.52 11.90
N SER A 153 -10.04 -3.26 11.75
CA SER A 153 -8.68 -2.80 11.97
C SER A 153 -7.78 -3.18 10.81
N VAL A 154 -6.57 -2.59 10.77
CA VAL A 154 -5.54 -3.01 9.82
C VAL A 154 -5.00 -4.38 10.20
N GLU A 155 -4.50 -5.10 9.22
CA GLU A 155 -3.86 -6.40 9.41
C GLU A 155 -2.67 -6.29 10.37
N PHE A 156 -2.45 -7.32 11.18
CA PHE A 156 -1.39 -7.40 12.20
C PHE A 156 -1.53 -6.40 13.35
N SER A 157 -2.71 -5.78 13.52
CA SER A 157 -3.04 -4.91 14.65
C SER A 157 -4.21 -5.47 15.44
N LYS A 158 -4.18 -5.29 16.77
CA LYS A 158 -5.33 -5.62 17.65
C LYS A 158 -6.46 -4.60 17.54
N GLY A 159 -6.22 -3.47 16.88
CA GLY A 159 -7.23 -2.44 16.61
C GLY A 159 -7.73 -1.71 17.86
N VAL A 160 -7.02 -1.76 18.97
CA VAL A 160 -7.46 -1.14 20.25
C VAL A 160 -7.63 0.36 20.12
N TYR A 161 -6.70 1.03 19.47
CA TYR A 161 -6.74 2.47 19.21
C TYR A 161 -7.55 2.80 17.95
N ASP A 162 -7.27 2.12 16.86
CA ASP A 162 -7.89 2.37 15.55
C ASP A 162 -8.69 1.13 15.07
N ASN A 163 -10.01 1.02 15.34
CA ASN A 163 -10.82 2.04 16.03
C ASN A 163 -11.61 1.43 17.20
N GLY A 164 -11.02 0.52 17.97
CA GLY A 164 -11.66 -0.06 19.15
C GLY A 164 -12.11 1.04 20.14
N ALA A 165 -11.26 2.04 20.37
CA ALA A 165 -11.60 3.19 21.22
C ALA A 165 -12.85 3.94 20.73
N GLY A 166 -12.99 4.17 19.42
CA GLY A 166 -14.16 4.84 18.86
C GLY A 166 -15.43 3.98 18.86
N SER A 167 -15.28 2.66 18.91
CA SER A 167 -16.41 1.72 18.87
C SER A 167 -17.06 1.46 20.24
N VAL A 168 -16.41 1.87 21.34
CA VAL A 168 -16.90 1.62 22.73
C VAL A 168 -17.31 2.89 23.48
N ILE A 169 -17.31 4.05 22.83
CA ILE A 169 -17.85 5.30 23.35
C ILE A 169 -19.35 5.35 23.07
#